data_dda1fe568f8a0e079bec1ef43e2fff9a
#
_entry.id   dda1fe568f8a0e079bec1ef43e2fff9a
#
_cell.length_a   1.000
_cell.length_b   1.000
_cell.length_c   1.000
_cell.angle_alpha   90.00
_cell.angle_beta   90.00
_cell.angle_gamma   90.00
#
_symmetry.space_group_name_H-M   'P 1'
#
loop_
_entity.id
_entity.type
_entity.pdbx_description
1 polymer ?
#
loop_
_entity_poly.entity_id
_entity_poly.type
_entity_poly.pdbx_seq_one_letter_code
_entity_poly.pdbx_strand_id
1 'polypeptide(L)'
;PAAGKDIRRLVAHGRVVSNQEKANILRRVFAGVVSTGTDRILIMPDHSGLSRPASADVEGEIAIEFVDMPTADHQGASTNAAKAMVQRGVDCIVTLGGDGTNRVVSKGCLDVPLVPISTGTNNVFPANTEGTLAGIAAGSVATGVLTRDDVCRRSKRIDIYVDSKLSDDALVDAAVST
;
A
#
# COMPACT_ATOMS: atom_id res chain seq x y z
N PRO A 1 -7.88 6.10 5.19
CA PRO A 1 -8.16 7.39 5.80
C PRO A 1 -7.14 8.41 5.33
N ALA A 2 -7.60 9.51 4.75
CA ALA A 2 -6.70 10.60 4.44
C ALA A 2 -6.09 11.08 5.76
N ALA A 3 -4.77 10.99 5.93
CA ALA A 3 -4.05 11.44 7.12
C ALA A 3 -4.14 12.98 7.26
N GLY A 4 -5.35 13.50 7.34
CA GLY A 4 -5.66 14.92 7.35
C GLY A 4 -5.34 15.65 8.66
N LYS A 5 -5.03 14.90 9.74
CA LYS A 5 -4.91 15.45 11.09
C LYS A 5 -3.54 15.27 11.73
N ASP A 6 -2.49 15.06 10.97
CA ASP A 6 -1.14 15.01 11.54
C ASP A 6 -0.72 16.41 12.00
N ILE A 7 -0.49 16.57 13.29
CA ILE A 7 -0.08 17.85 13.91
C ILE A 7 1.21 18.41 13.28
N ARG A 8 2.09 17.57 12.79
CA ARG A 8 3.32 17.96 12.09
C ARG A 8 3.06 18.75 10.81
N ARG A 9 1.88 18.61 10.20
CA ARG A 9 1.44 19.42 9.06
C ARG A 9 1.13 20.84 9.47
N LEU A 10 0.60 21.02 10.68
CA LEU A 10 0.21 22.32 11.19
C LEU A 10 1.40 23.10 11.75
N VAL A 11 2.30 22.45 12.51
CA VAL A 11 3.38 23.13 13.25
C VAL A 11 4.75 23.03 12.59
N ALA A 12 4.99 22.07 11.70
CA ALA A 12 6.29 21.87 11.05
C ALA A 12 6.23 21.98 9.52
N HIS A 13 5.16 22.59 8.97
CA HIS A 13 4.97 22.76 7.53
C HIS A 13 5.19 21.47 6.70
N GLY A 14 4.83 20.32 7.27
CA GLY A 14 5.01 19.02 6.64
C GLY A 14 4.30 18.92 5.28
N ARG A 15 4.94 18.27 4.32
CA ARG A 15 4.37 18.08 2.98
C ARG A 15 3.03 17.36 3.05
N VAL A 16 2.02 17.90 2.38
CA VAL A 16 0.70 17.28 2.18
C VAL A 16 0.59 16.81 0.74
N VAL A 17 0.45 15.49 0.53
CA VAL A 17 0.13 14.93 -0.77
C VAL A 17 -1.38 15.03 -0.97
N SER A 18 -1.82 15.84 -1.92
CA SER A 18 -3.24 16.03 -2.23
C SER A 18 -3.90 14.76 -2.78
N ASN A 19 -5.22 14.68 -2.74
CA ASN A 19 -5.94 13.56 -3.37
C ASN A 19 -5.71 13.53 -4.89
N GLN A 20 -5.61 14.68 -5.54
CA GLN A 20 -5.27 14.76 -6.96
C GLN A 20 -3.88 14.15 -7.23
N GLU A 21 -2.88 14.46 -6.42
CA GLU A 21 -1.54 13.88 -6.59
C GLU A 21 -1.53 12.38 -6.30
N LYS A 22 -2.29 11.91 -5.31
CA LYS A 22 -2.46 10.46 -5.07
C LYS A 22 -3.08 9.75 -6.27
N ALA A 23 -4.11 10.35 -6.90
CA ALA A 23 -4.70 9.81 -8.11
C ALA A 23 -3.68 9.76 -9.27
N ASN A 24 -2.86 10.80 -9.42
CA ASN A 24 -1.79 10.84 -10.42
C ASN A 24 -0.71 9.78 -10.16
N ILE A 25 -0.37 9.54 -8.89
CA ILE A 25 0.55 8.44 -8.52
C ILE A 25 -0.07 7.10 -8.90
N LEU A 26 -1.37 6.87 -8.61
CA LEU A 26 -2.05 5.62 -8.99
C LEU A 26 -2.05 5.40 -10.51
N ARG A 27 -2.34 6.43 -11.31
CA ARG A 27 -2.26 6.35 -12.78
C ARG A 27 -0.90 5.88 -13.26
N ARG A 28 0.17 6.49 -12.71
CA ARG A 28 1.54 6.10 -13.04
C ARG A 28 1.87 4.67 -12.59
N VAL A 29 1.39 4.25 -11.42
CA VAL A 29 1.52 2.85 -10.97
C VAL A 29 0.83 1.90 -11.95
N PHE A 30 -0.41 2.17 -12.33
CA PHE A 30 -1.16 1.29 -13.24
C PHE A 30 -0.49 1.22 -14.62
N ALA A 31 -0.07 2.35 -15.18
CA ALA A 31 0.69 2.36 -16.43
C ALA A 31 2.00 1.57 -16.34
N GLY A 32 2.72 1.68 -15.21
CA GLY A 32 3.92 0.89 -14.95
C GLY A 32 3.63 -0.61 -14.88
N VAL A 33 2.54 -1.03 -14.22
CA VAL A 33 2.12 -2.44 -14.14
C VAL A 33 1.77 -2.96 -15.54
N VAL A 34 0.96 -2.22 -16.29
CA VAL A 34 0.57 -2.61 -17.67
C VAL A 34 1.79 -2.84 -18.55
N SER A 35 2.80 -1.96 -18.46
CA SER A 35 4.02 -2.06 -19.28
C SER A 35 4.84 -3.34 -19.06
N THR A 36 4.58 -4.09 -17.97
CA THR A 36 5.27 -5.36 -17.67
C THR A 36 4.57 -6.60 -18.23
N GLY A 37 3.40 -6.44 -18.87
CA GLY A 37 2.61 -7.55 -19.34
C GLY A 37 1.85 -8.30 -18.25
N THR A 38 1.64 -7.68 -17.09
CA THR A 38 0.74 -8.21 -16.04
C THR A 38 -0.68 -8.30 -16.60
N ASP A 39 -1.39 -9.36 -16.28
CA ASP A 39 -2.72 -9.67 -16.82
C ASP A 39 -3.87 -9.06 -16.01
N ARG A 40 -3.64 -8.76 -14.72
CA ARG A 40 -4.69 -8.34 -13.79
C ARG A 40 -4.19 -7.39 -12.72
N ILE A 41 -5.01 -6.38 -12.39
CA ILE A 41 -4.84 -5.53 -11.20
C ILE A 41 -6.05 -5.71 -10.28
N LEU A 42 -5.79 -6.04 -9.02
CA LEU A 42 -6.80 -6.14 -7.98
C LEU A 42 -6.74 -4.91 -7.09
N ILE A 43 -7.83 -4.17 -6.99
CA ILE A 43 -7.90 -2.86 -6.34
C ILE A 43 -8.78 -2.90 -5.10
N MET A 44 -8.31 -2.35 -3.98
CA MET A 44 -9.15 -2.08 -2.82
C MET A 44 -10.10 -0.92 -3.14
N PRO A 45 -11.43 -1.07 -2.94
CA PRO A 45 -12.35 0.06 -3.06
C PRO A 45 -12.04 1.11 -1.99
N ASP A 46 -11.79 2.35 -2.42
CA ASP A 46 -11.44 3.43 -1.52
C ASP A 46 -12.58 4.43 -1.32
N HIS A 47 -12.75 4.89 -0.09
CA HIS A 47 -13.79 5.87 0.27
C HIS A 47 -13.58 7.22 -0.42
N SER A 48 -12.34 7.58 -0.73
CA SER A 48 -12.00 8.84 -1.41
C SER A 48 -12.29 8.83 -2.91
N GLY A 49 -12.66 7.68 -3.49
CA GLY A 49 -13.00 7.52 -4.91
C GLY A 49 -11.82 7.79 -5.87
N LEU A 50 -10.57 7.55 -5.42
CA LEU A 50 -9.38 7.85 -6.22
C LEU A 50 -9.05 6.75 -7.22
N SER A 51 -9.28 5.50 -6.83
CA SER A 51 -8.85 4.33 -7.59
C SER A 51 -9.64 4.12 -8.88
N ARG A 52 -10.96 4.34 -8.87
CA ARG A 52 -11.80 4.16 -10.08
C ARG A 52 -11.42 5.10 -11.22
N PRO A 53 -11.33 6.44 -11.04
CA PRO A 53 -10.88 7.31 -12.11
C PRO A 53 -9.43 7.06 -12.55
N ALA A 54 -8.57 6.60 -11.61
CA ALA A 54 -7.19 6.31 -11.95
C ALA A 54 -7.03 5.03 -12.77
N SER A 55 -7.90 4.02 -12.57
CA SER A 55 -7.86 2.77 -13.33
C SER A 55 -8.50 2.88 -14.72
N ALA A 56 -9.36 3.89 -14.93
CA ALA A 56 -10.00 4.09 -16.23
C ALA A 56 -9.00 4.36 -17.38
N ASP A 57 -7.83 4.93 -17.06
CA ASP A 57 -6.80 5.23 -18.07
C ASP A 57 -6.17 3.96 -18.69
N VAL A 58 -6.27 2.82 -18.01
CA VAL A 58 -5.73 1.52 -18.46
C VAL A 58 -6.83 0.48 -18.70
N GLU A 59 -8.08 0.92 -18.70
CA GLU A 59 -9.22 0.05 -18.97
C GLU A 59 -9.16 -0.47 -20.42
N GLY A 60 -9.26 -1.79 -20.57
CA GLY A 60 -9.11 -2.47 -21.87
C GLY A 60 -7.69 -2.95 -22.19
N GLU A 61 -6.67 -2.47 -21.47
CA GLU A 61 -5.28 -2.95 -21.59
C GLU A 61 -4.98 -4.07 -20.60
N ILE A 62 -5.65 -4.06 -19.44
CA ILE A 62 -5.46 -5.02 -18.36
C ILE A 62 -6.80 -5.30 -17.66
N ALA A 63 -6.96 -6.49 -17.10
CA ALA A 63 -8.14 -6.80 -16.31
C ALA A 63 -8.12 -6.00 -14.96
N ILE A 64 -9.12 -5.16 -14.76
CA ILE A 64 -9.29 -4.39 -13.51
C ILE A 64 -10.40 -5.02 -12.68
N GLU A 65 -10.04 -5.43 -11.48
CA GLU A 65 -10.98 -6.02 -10.54
C GLU A 65 -10.94 -5.28 -9.19
N PHE A 66 -12.10 -5.08 -8.60
CA PHE A 66 -12.18 -4.54 -7.23
C PHE A 66 -12.40 -5.67 -6.23
N VAL A 67 -11.74 -5.58 -5.08
CA VAL A 67 -12.00 -6.50 -3.96
C VAL A 67 -13.46 -6.34 -3.53
N ASP A 68 -14.16 -7.48 -3.43
CA ASP A 68 -15.54 -7.48 -2.91
C ASP A 68 -15.52 -7.28 -1.39
N MET A 69 -15.67 -6.04 -0.97
CA MET A 69 -15.71 -5.62 0.42
C MET A 69 -16.45 -4.29 0.56
N PRO A 70 -17.06 -4.02 1.72
CA PRO A 70 -17.63 -2.71 1.99
C PRO A 70 -16.55 -1.62 1.91
N THR A 71 -16.88 -0.50 1.25
CA THR A 71 -16.04 0.70 1.30
C THR A 71 -16.11 1.28 2.70
N ALA A 72 -15.00 1.20 3.44
CA ALA A 72 -14.94 1.62 4.83
C ALA A 72 -13.74 2.52 5.09
N ASP A 73 -13.93 3.52 5.92
CA ASP A 73 -12.89 4.48 6.33
C ASP A 73 -12.34 4.14 7.72
N HIS A 74 -11.85 2.91 7.88
CA HIS A 74 -11.16 2.49 9.11
C HIS A 74 -9.94 1.63 8.81
N GLN A 75 -9.01 1.57 9.75
CA GLN A 75 -7.72 0.86 9.58
C GLN A 75 -7.90 -0.64 9.24
N GLY A 76 -8.89 -1.29 9.82
CA GLY A 76 -9.20 -2.69 9.54
C GLY A 76 -9.55 -2.99 8.08
N ALA A 77 -10.08 -2.01 7.34
CA ALA A 77 -10.39 -2.19 5.92
C ALA A 77 -9.16 -2.53 5.09
N SER A 78 -8.02 -1.87 5.32
CA SER A 78 -6.76 -2.16 4.61
C SER A 78 -6.21 -3.55 4.95
N THR A 79 -6.35 -4.00 6.20
CA THR A 79 -5.98 -5.36 6.60
C THR A 79 -6.84 -6.40 5.89
N ASN A 80 -8.16 -6.17 5.82
CA ASN A 80 -9.09 -7.09 5.17
C ASN A 80 -8.88 -7.13 3.65
N ALA A 81 -8.62 -5.97 3.03
CA ALA A 81 -8.25 -5.90 1.62
C ALA A 81 -6.99 -6.71 1.32
N ALA A 82 -5.93 -6.55 2.12
CA ALA A 82 -4.70 -7.31 1.96
C ALA A 82 -4.94 -8.82 2.07
N LYS A 83 -5.71 -9.27 3.08
CA LYS A 83 -6.11 -10.68 3.22
C LYS A 83 -6.86 -11.20 1.99
N ALA A 84 -7.84 -10.46 1.50
CA ALA A 84 -8.61 -10.84 0.32
C ALA A 84 -7.74 -10.89 -0.94
N MET A 85 -6.81 -9.96 -1.11
CA MET A 85 -5.84 -9.97 -2.20
C MET A 85 -4.95 -11.21 -2.15
N VAL A 86 -4.41 -11.54 -0.96
CA VAL A 86 -3.59 -12.76 -0.75
C VAL A 86 -4.39 -14.02 -1.08
N GLN A 87 -5.63 -14.12 -0.61
CA GLN A 87 -6.51 -15.27 -0.92
C GLN A 87 -6.81 -15.40 -2.42
N ARG A 88 -6.76 -14.30 -3.17
CA ARG A 88 -6.94 -14.27 -4.63
C ARG A 88 -5.62 -14.44 -5.39
N GLY A 89 -4.53 -14.73 -4.71
CA GLY A 89 -3.25 -15.09 -5.29
C GLY A 89 -2.51 -13.93 -5.95
N VAL A 90 -2.52 -12.74 -5.33
CA VAL A 90 -1.68 -11.63 -5.81
C VAL A 90 -0.22 -11.89 -5.49
N ASP A 91 0.67 -11.53 -6.39
CA ASP A 91 2.12 -11.73 -6.25
C ASP A 91 2.83 -10.55 -5.60
N CYS A 92 2.23 -9.36 -5.64
CA CYS A 92 2.76 -8.15 -5.06
C CYS A 92 1.63 -7.20 -4.66
N ILE A 93 1.80 -6.42 -3.59
CA ILE A 93 0.85 -5.39 -3.17
C ILE A 93 1.54 -4.03 -3.19
N VAL A 94 0.96 -3.06 -3.89
CA VAL A 94 1.40 -1.66 -3.86
C VAL A 94 0.55 -0.90 -2.84
N THR A 95 1.19 -0.15 -1.96
CA THR A 95 0.49 0.70 -0.99
C THR A 95 0.82 2.17 -1.20
N LEU A 96 -0.18 3.04 -1.08
CA LEU A 96 -0.02 4.49 -1.03
C LEU A 96 -0.37 4.98 0.37
N GLY A 97 0.63 5.31 1.17
CA GLY A 97 0.37 5.73 2.55
C GLY A 97 1.62 6.01 3.35
N GLY A 98 1.44 6.16 4.65
CA GLY A 98 2.50 6.31 5.64
C GLY A 98 2.78 5.01 6.39
N ASP A 99 3.58 5.12 7.48
CA ASP A 99 3.92 4.00 8.36
C ASP A 99 2.67 3.28 8.89
N GLY A 100 1.65 4.05 9.31
CA GLY A 100 0.40 3.48 9.80
C GLY A 100 -0.37 2.66 8.76
N THR A 101 -0.39 3.09 7.50
CA THR A 101 -1.01 2.32 6.41
C THR A 101 -0.29 1.00 6.19
N ASN A 102 1.04 1.05 6.11
CA ASN A 102 1.85 -0.15 5.88
C ASN A 102 1.76 -1.12 7.06
N ARG A 103 1.69 -0.61 8.29
CA ARG A 103 1.48 -1.42 9.49
C ARG A 103 0.18 -2.23 9.42
N VAL A 104 -0.93 -1.62 9.04
CA VAL A 104 -2.22 -2.35 8.97
C VAL A 104 -2.29 -3.29 7.77
N VAL A 105 -1.64 -2.97 6.65
CA VAL A 105 -1.53 -3.87 5.51
C VAL A 105 -0.66 -5.08 5.87
N SER A 106 0.43 -4.90 6.60
CA SER A 106 1.32 -6.00 7.01
C SER A 106 0.63 -7.06 7.87
N LYS A 107 -0.46 -6.72 8.55
CA LYS A 107 -1.30 -7.68 9.30
C LYS A 107 -2.05 -8.67 8.39
N GLY A 108 -2.18 -8.37 7.11
CA GLY A 108 -2.96 -9.16 6.16
C GLY A 108 -2.19 -9.66 4.93
N CYS A 109 -1.01 -9.13 4.65
CA CYS A 109 -0.27 -9.45 3.42
C CYS A 109 0.54 -10.76 3.50
N LEU A 110 0.68 -11.37 4.68
CA LEU A 110 1.52 -12.56 4.90
C LEU A 110 2.93 -12.36 4.30
N ASP A 111 3.38 -13.29 3.44
CA ASP A 111 4.66 -13.24 2.75
C ASP A 111 4.58 -12.59 1.35
N VAL A 112 3.45 -11.97 1.00
CA VAL A 112 3.34 -11.23 -0.27
C VAL A 112 4.13 -9.94 -0.18
N PRO A 113 5.07 -9.67 -1.13
CA PRO A 113 5.88 -8.47 -1.14
C PRO A 113 5.05 -7.19 -1.20
N LEU A 114 5.55 -6.14 -0.53
CA LEU A 114 4.97 -4.80 -0.57
C LEU A 114 5.87 -3.85 -1.36
N VAL A 115 5.28 -3.01 -2.20
CA VAL A 115 5.91 -1.81 -2.76
C VAL A 115 5.27 -0.60 -2.07
N PRO A 116 5.87 -0.11 -0.96
CA PRO A 116 5.29 0.94 -0.16
C PRO A 116 5.67 2.33 -0.67
N ILE A 117 4.71 3.06 -1.26
CA ILE A 117 4.89 4.43 -1.74
C ILE A 117 4.51 5.42 -0.63
N SER A 118 5.45 6.27 -0.25
CA SER A 118 5.22 7.30 0.76
C SER A 118 4.32 8.42 0.25
N THR A 119 3.17 8.59 0.87
CA THR A 119 2.28 9.74 0.67
C THR A 119 1.97 10.46 1.99
N GLY A 120 2.63 10.09 3.06
CA GLY A 120 2.53 10.72 4.37
C GLY A 120 3.55 11.83 4.56
N THR A 121 3.47 12.49 5.73
CA THR A 121 4.26 13.69 6.03
C THR A 121 5.70 13.35 6.46
N ASN A 122 5.87 12.31 7.26
CA ASN A 122 7.17 11.90 7.80
C ASN A 122 7.14 10.39 8.02
N ASN A 123 7.67 9.64 7.08
CA ASN A 123 7.59 8.19 7.07
C ASN A 123 9.00 7.58 7.10
N VAL A 124 9.12 6.43 7.75
CA VAL A 124 10.34 5.65 7.86
C VAL A 124 10.25 4.38 7.00
N PHE A 125 9.12 3.70 7.03
CA PHE A 125 8.94 2.43 6.33
C PHE A 125 8.72 2.62 4.81
N PRO A 126 7.72 3.42 4.32
CA PRO A 126 7.53 3.60 2.90
C PRO A 126 8.54 4.56 2.30
N ALA A 127 9.01 4.23 1.10
CA ALA A 127 9.94 5.06 0.35
C ALA A 127 9.23 6.13 -0.50
N ASN A 128 9.93 7.22 -0.79
CA ASN A 128 9.48 8.21 -1.76
C ASN A 128 9.84 7.74 -3.18
N THR A 129 9.04 6.79 -3.69
CA THR A 129 9.25 6.14 -4.98
C THR A 129 8.33 6.76 -6.03
N GLU A 130 8.84 6.95 -7.23
CA GLU A 130 8.04 7.40 -8.38
C GLU A 130 7.04 6.30 -8.79
N GLY A 131 5.81 6.72 -9.17
CA GLY A 131 4.69 5.80 -9.39
C GLY A 131 4.93 4.79 -10.51
N THR A 132 5.48 5.21 -11.65
CA THR A 132 5.76 4.31 -12.78
C THR A 132 6.80 3.25 -12.40
N LEU A 133 7.87 3.66 -11.72
CA LEU A 133 8.91 2.73 -11.24
C LEU A 133 8.34 1.72 -10.23
N ALA A 134 7.48 2.19 -9.33
CA ALA A 134 6.80 1.31 -8.38
C ALA A 134 5.90 0.29 -9.10
N GLY A 135 5.18 0.72 -10.13
CA GLY A 135 4.34 -0.15 -10.96
C GLY A 135 5.16 -1.18 -11.73
N ILE A 136 6.25 -0.76 -12.36
CA ILE A 136 7.18 -1.67 -13.06
C ILE A 136 7.75 -2.70 -12.09
N ALA A 137 8.20 -2.28 -10.91
CA ALA A 137 8.75 -3.20 -9.92
C ALA A 137 7.71 -4.24 -9.47
N ALA A 138 6.49 -3.81 -9.16
CA ALA A 138 5.41 -4.70 -8.75
C ALA A 138 5.03 -5.68 -9.88
N GLY A 139 4.85 -5.19 -11.10
CA GLY A 139 4.50 -6.01 -12.24
C GLY A 139 5.61 -6.98 -12.66
N SER A 140 6.88 -6.58 -12.56
CA SER A 140 8.02 -7.47 -12.84
C SER A 140 8.11 -8.64 -11.85
N VAL A 141 7.75 -8.43 -10.58
CA VAL A 141 7.62 -9.51 -9.59
C VAL A 141 6.41 -10.39 -9.92
N ALA A 142 5.27 -9.80 -10.28
CA ALA A 142 4.05 -10.53 -10.58
C ALA A 142 4.18 -11.41 -11.84
N THR A 143 4.91 -10.94 -12.86
CA THR A 143 5.18 -11.70 -14.09
C THR A 143 6.35 -12.68 -13.98
N GLY A 144 7.05 -12.70 -12.83
CA GLY A 144 8.22 -13.56 -12.61
C GLY A 144 9.48 -13.12 -13.38
N VAL A 145 9.48 -11.94 -14.00
CA VAL A 145 10.68 -11.34 -14.63
C VAL A 145 11.75 -11.07 -13.58
N LEU A 146 11.32 -10.64 -12.39
CA LEU A 146 12.18 -10.51 -11.23
C LEU A 146 11.76 -11.53 -10.17
N THR A 147 12.73 -12.28 -9.64
CA THR A 147 12.45 -13.21 -8.56
C THR A 147 12.37 -12.47 -7.22
N ARG A 148 11.49 -12.93 -6.32
CA ARG A 148 11.33 -12.31 -4.99
C ARG A 148 12.63 -12.32 -4.21
N ASP A 149 13.42 -13.39 -4.30
CA ASP A 149 14.66 -13.55 -3.56
C ASP A 149 15.74 -12.55 -4.00
N ASP A 150 15.73 -12.13 -5.27
CA ASP A 150 16.72 -11.19 -5.80
C ASP A 150 16.41 -9.74 -5.45
N VAL A 151 15.11 -9.37 -5.37
CA VAL A 151 14.71 -7.96 -5.29
C VAL A 151 13.99 -7.57 -4.00
N CYS A 152 13.41 -8.53 -3.28
CA CYS A 152 12.69 -8.25 -2.05
C CYS A 152 13.60 -8.33 -0.82
N ARG A 153 13.43 -7.40 0.08
CA ARG A 153 14.14 -7.39 1.37
C ARG A 153 13.15 -7.70 2.49
N ARG A 154 13.53 -8.61 3.38
CA ARG A 154 12.76 -8.85 4.60
C ARG A 154 12.88 -7.66 5.53
N SER A 155 11.74 -7.14 5.98
CA SER A 155 11.65 -6.11 7.01
C SER A 155 11.31 -6.74 8.36
N LYS A 156 11.75 -6.08 9.44
CA LYS A 156 11.40 -6.48 10.80
C LYS A 156 10.01 -5.95 11.17
N ARG A 157 9.28 -6.73 11.95
CA ARG A 157 8.07 -6.31 12.66
C ARG A 157 8.31 -6.47 14.15
N ILE A 158 7.85 -5.52 14.94
CA ILE A 158 7.89 -5.55 16.40
C ILE A 158 6.50 -6.03 16.85
N ASP A 159 6.42 -7.19 17.46
CA ASP A 159 5.18 -7.67 18.07
C ASP A 159 5.15 -7.23 19.54
N ILE A 160 4.05 -6.60 19.95
CA ILE A 160 3.87 -6.02 21.28
C ILE A 160 2.94 -6.94 22.08
N TYR A 161 3.45 -7.48 23.19
CA TYR A 161 2.70 -8.36 24.08
C TYR A 161 2.38 -7.63 25.39
N VAL A 162 1.14 -7.76 25.84
CA VAL A 162 0.69 -7.35 27.17
C VAL A 162 0.15 -8.60 27.87
N ASP A 163 0.67 -8.93 29.05
CA ASP A 163 0.31 -10.13 29.79
C ASP A 163 0.37 -11.41 28.93
N SER A 164 1.48 -11.56 28.18
CA SER A 164 1.73 -12.68 27.26
C SER A 164 0.73 -12.81 26.10
N LYS A 165 -0.13 -11.82 25.90
CA LYS A 165 -1.09 -11.78 24.80
C LYS A 165 -0.62 -10.74 23.77
N LEU A 166 -0.60 -11.13 22.48
CA LEU A 166 -0.31 -10.21 21.39
C LEU A 166 -1.38 -9.10 21.37
N SER A 167 -0.95 -7.89 21.65
CA SER A 167 -1.81 -6.71 21.76
C SER A 167 -1.74 -5.80 20.54
N ASP A 168 -0.54 -5.60 19.99
CA ASP A 168 -0.33 -4.76 18.81
C ASP A 168 0.99 -5.12 18.10
N ASP A 169 1.29 -4.43 17.01
CA ASP A 169 2.54 -4.54 16.26
C ASP A 169 3.04 -3.17 15.78
N ALA A 170 4.31 -3.08 15.42
CA ALA A 170 4.90 -1.88 14.80
C ALA A 170 5.90 -2.25 13.72
N LEU A 171 6.06 -1.38 12.70
CA LEU A 171 7.07 -1.52 11.64
C LEU A 171 8.30 -0.62 11.85
N VAL A 172 8.19 0.39 12.71
CA VAL A 172 9.22 1.39 12.92
C VAL A 172 9.72 1.34 14.37
N ASP A 173 8.85 1.72 15.32
CA ASP A 173 9.17 1.76 16.74
C ASP A 173 7.94 1.48 17.59
N ALA A 174 8.19 1.15 18.86
CA ALA A 174 7.19 1.06 19.91
C ALA A 174 7.72 1.82 21.14
N ALA A 175 6.98 2.84 21.56
CA ALA A 175 7.32 3.63 22.75
C ALA A 175 6.43 3.20 23.94
N VAL A 176 7.05 3.04 25.10
CA VAL A 176 6.36 2.82 26.37
C VAL A 176 6.55 4.05 27.22
N SER A 177 5.46 4.65 27.68
CA SER A 177 5.47 5.77 28.62
C SER A 177 4.90 5.33 29.96
N THR A 178 5.51 5.79 31.05
CA THR A 178 5.04 5.64 32.44
C THR A 178 4.27 6.89 32.85
#